data_1fc1d9f1631a2a3679293e40675da68f
#
_entry.id   1fc1d9f1631a2a3679293e40675da68f
#
_cell.length_a   1.000
_cell.length_b   1.000
_cell.length_c   1.000
_cell.angle_alpha   90.00
_cell.angle_beta   90.00
_cell.angle_gamma   90.00
#
_symmetry.space_group_name_H-M   'P 1'
#
loop_
_entity.id
_entity.type
_entity.pdbx_description
1 polymer ?
#
loop_
_entity_poly.entity_id
_entity_poly.type
_entity_poly.pdbx_seq_one_letter_code
_entity_poly.pdbx_strand_id
1 'polypeptide(L)'
;IERIGEKIEKVAPRVFNAPELNISSENREKWLHICWSAKEALFKAIPETGIDFREHLHIVPTPLTEEGYLSAWETRTEATKIYTIWYRIYNDFVLVCTVPLQ
;
A
#
# COMPACT_ATOMS: atom_id res chain seq x y z
N ILE A 1 -9.40 -6.19 -3.46
CA ILE A 1 -10.13 -5.15 -4.25
C ILE A 1 -10.52 -3.99 -3.35
N GLU A 2 -10.26 -2.80 -3.80
CA GLU A 2 -10.61 -1.60 -3.05
C GLU A 2 -11.30 -0.59 -3.98
N ARG A 3 -12.46 -0.07 -3.56
CA ARG A 3 -13.14 0.99 -4.31
C ARG A 3 -12.42 2.32 -4.11
N ILE A 4 -12.25 3.05 -5.21
CA ILE A 4 -11.66 4.38 -5.18
C ILE A 4 -12.72 5.36 -4.70
N GLY A 5 -12.40 6.16 -3.69
CA GLY A 5 -13.33 7.16 -3.14
C GLY A 5 -12.65 8.14 -2.20
N GLU A 6 -13.34 9.23 -1.91
CA GLU A 6 -12.78 10.34 -1.12
C GLU A 6 -12.53 9.98 0.35
N LYS A 7 -13.19 8.94 0.86
CA LYS A 7 -13.08 8.56 2.28
C LYS A 7 -11.66 8.19 2.69
N ILE A 8 -10.81 7.84 1.73
CA ILE A 8 -9.43 7.48 2.01
C ILE A 8 -8.65 8.62 2.69
N GLU A 9 -8.98 9.86 2.37
CA GLU A 9 -8.32 11.01 2.98
C GLU A 9 -8.61 11.12 4.48
N LYS A 10 -9.74 10.62 4.94
CA LYS A 10 -10.11 10.68 6.36
C LYS A 10 -9.27 9.76 7.22
N VAL A 11 -8.83 8.64 6.67
CA VAL A 11 -8.00 7.67 7.41
C VAL A 11 -6.51 7.89 7.16
N ALA A 12 -6.16 8.75 6.21
CA ALA A 12 -4.79 8.93 5.77
C ALA A 12 -3.78 9.17 6.91
N PRO A 13 -4.07 10.04 7.91
CA PRO A 13 -3.08 10.28 8.97
C PRO A 13 -2.77 9.07 9.82
N ARG A 14 -3.67 8.09 9.87
CA ARG A 14 -3.49 6.88 10.70
C ARG A 14 -2.89 5.72 9.95
N VAL A 15 -2.90 5.78 8.61
CA VAL A 15 -2.54 4.64 7.77
C VAL A 15 -1.27 4.89 6.98
N PHE A 16 -1.05 6.13 6.54
CA PHE A 16 0.05 6.45 5.62
C PHE A 16 1.13 7.26 6.31
N ASN A 17 2.39 6.96 5.99
CA ASN A 17 3.53 7.73 6.47
C ASN A 17 3.85 8.87 5.50
N ALA A 18 4.80 9.74 5.90
CA ALA A 18 5.07 10.95 5.15
C ALA A 18 5.48 10.73 3.69
N PRO A 19 6.37 9.78 3.38
CA PRO A 19 6.71 9.52 1.97
C PRO A 19 5.51 9.11 1.13
N GLU A 20 4.58 8.34 1.68
CA GLU A 20 3.38 7.89 0.98
C GLU A 20 2.42 9.04 0.73
N LEU A 21 2.33 9.98 1.68
CA LEU A 21 1.44 11.14 1.58
C LEU A 21 2.01 12.25 0.71
N ASN A 22 3.31 12.27 0.52
CA ASN A 22 3.99 13.33 -0.20
C ASN A 22 3.92 13.13 -1.72
N ILE A 23 2.74 12.80 -2.22
CA ILE A 23 2.49 12.68 -3.64
C ILE A 23 1.41 13.70 -3.99
N SER A 24 1.80 14.70 -4.77
CA SER A 24 0.88 15.70 -5.30
C SER A 24 0.63 15.33 -6.75
N SER A 25 -0.51 14.73 -7.05
CA SER A 25 -0.81 14.39 -8.42
C SER A 25 -2.30 14.19 -8.59
N GLU A 26 -2.73 14.17 -9.84
CA GLU A 26 -4.10 13.86 -10.20
C GLU A 26 -4.48 12.45 -9.77
N ASN A 27 -3.47 11.61 -9.51
CA ASN A 27 -3.67 10.21 -9.14
C ASN A 27 -3.51 9.95 -7.64
N ARG A 28 -3.50 11.01 -6.81
CA ARG A 28 -3.31 10.85 -5.36
C ARG A 28 -4.32 9.89 -4.75
N GLU A 29 -5.58 10.03 -5.10
CA GLU A 29 -6.62 9.17 -4.56
C GLU A 29 -6.40 7.70 -4.93
N LYS A 30 -6.07 7.44 -6.19
CA LYS A 30 -5.75 6.09 -6.66
C LYS A 30 -4.51 5.53 -5.95
N TRP A 31 -3.49 6.37 -5.80
CA TRP A 31 -2.26 6.00 -5.11
C TRP A 31 -2.54 5.60 -3.65
N LEU A 32 -3.32 6.41 -2.94
CA LEU A 32 -3.64 6.11 -1.54
C LEU A 32 -4.45 4.82 -1.42
N HIS A 33 -5.36 4.55 -2.34
CA HIS A 33 -6.11 3.29 -2.34
C HIS A 33 -5.21 2.09 -2.62
N ILE A 34 -4.25 2.22 -3.52
CA ILE A 34 -3.27 1.16 -3.79
C ILE A 34 -2.44 0.91 -2.53
N CYS A 35 -1.95 1.97 -1.88
CA CYS A 35 -1.20 1.83 -0.64
C CYS A 35 -2.03 1.17 0.46
N TRP A 36 -3.29 1.57 0.60
CA TRP A 36 -4.19 0.98 1.58
C TRP A 36 -4.38 -0.52 1.33
N SER A 37 -4.73 -0.89 0.11
CA SER A 37 -4.91 -2.30 -0.26
C SER A 37 -3.61 -3.10 -0.09
N ALA A 38 -2.47 -2.50 -0.45
CA ALA A 38 -1.17 -3.15 -0.27
C ALA A 38 -0.87 -3.39 1.20
N LYS A 39 -1.16 -2.42 2.06
CA LYS A 39 -0.95 -2.58 3.50
C LYS A 39 -1.88 -3.63 4.10
N GLU A 40 -3.12 -3.72 3.63
CA GLU A 40 -4.02 -4.79 4.05
C GLU A 40 -3.47 -6.16 3.63
N ALA A 41 -2.95 -6.28 2.42
CA ALA A 41 -2.34 -7.52 1.95
C ALA A 41 -1.11 -7.90 2.77
N LEU A 42 -0.26 -6.93 3.10
CA LEU A 42 0.91 -7.15 3.95
C LEU A 42 0.50 -7.57 5.36
N PHE A 43 -0.52 -6.92 5.91
CA PHE A 43 -1.03 -7.26 7.23
C PHE A 43 -1.42 -8.73 7.33
N LYS A 44 -2.05 -9.25 6.27
CA LYS A 44 -2.43 -10.65 6.23
C LYS A 44 -1.24 -11.59 6.02
N ALA A 45 -0.20 -11.12 5.34
CA ALA A 45 0.97 -11.93 5.02
C ALA A 45 1.97 -12.03 6.17
N ILE A 46 1.99 -11.04 7.07
CA ILE A 46 2.93 -11.00 8.18
C ILE A 46 2.31 -11.73 9.37
N PRO A 47 2.98 -12.77 9.91
CA PRO A 47 2.37 -13.60 10.98
C PRO A 47 2.38 -12.95 12.35
N GLU A 48 3.01 -11.79 12.51
CA GLU A 48 3.10 -11.10 13.79
C GLU A 48 1.82 -10.35 14.12
N THR A 49 1.56 -10.17 15.41
CA THR A 49 0.45 -9.34 15.90
C THR A 49 0.94 -7.93 16.22
N GLY A 50 0.02 -7.00 16.47
CA GLY A 50 0.39 -5.64 16.84
C GLY A 50 1.00 -4.84 15.74
N ILE A 51 0.54 -5.05 14.50
CA ILE A 51 1.05 -4.32 13.33
C ILE A 51 0.32 -2.98 13.23
N ASP A 52 1.08 -1.90 13.18
CA ASP A 52 0.57 -0.56 12.92
C ASP A 52 0.83 -0.23 11.45
N PHE A 53 -0.21 0.12 10.71
CA PHE A 53 -0.11 0.36 9.27
C PHE A 53 0.81 1.52 8.92
N ARG A 54 0.79 2.56 9.72
CA ARG A 54 1.62 3.74 9.47
C ARG A 54 3.08 3.52 9.87
N GLU A 55 3.30 2.93 11.05
CA GLU A 55 4.65 2.78 11.60
C GLU A 55 5.39 1.59 11.04
N HIS A 56 4.69 0.50 10.77
CA HIS A 56 5.34 -0.76 10.42
C HIS A 56 5.29 -1.11 8.94
N LEU A 57 4.36 -0.57 8.17
CA LEU A 57 4.18 -0.92 6.77
C LEU A 57 4.53 0.26 5.88
N HIS A 58 5.41 0.02 4.91
CA HIS A 58 5.95 1.07 4.06
C HIS A 58 5.86 0.68 2.59
N ILE A 59 5.22 1.52 1.79
CA ILE A 59 5.14 1.33 0.35
C ILE A 59 6.07 2.34 -0.30
N VAL A 60 6.96 1.87 -1.16
CA VAL A 60 7.90 2.76 -1.86
C VAL A 60 7.12 3.60 -2.88
N PRO A 61 7.17 4.94 -2.79
CA PRO A 61 6.49 5.79 -3.76
C PRO A 61 6.94 5.47 -5.18
N THR A 62 5.99 5.27 -6.07
CA THR A 62 6.23 4.81 -7.43
C THR A 62 5.25 5.50 -8.36
N PRO A 63 5.70 6.00 -9.52
CA PRO A 63 4.76 6.51 -10.53
C PRO A 63 3.80 5.41 -10.96
N LEU A 64 2.50 5.73 -10.97
CA LEU A 64 1.49 4.75 -11.29
C LEU A 64 1.29 4.59 -12.79
N THR A 65 1.13 3.34 -13.20
CA THR A 65 0.68 2.98 -14.53
C THR A 65 -0.62 2.17 -14.36
N GLU A 66 -1.24 1.76 -15.44
CA GLU A 66 -2.47 0.97 -15.36
C GLU A 66 -2.26 -0.34 -14.60
N GLU A 67 -1.09 -0.92 -14.76
CA GLU A 67 -0.71 -2.17 -14.10
C GLU A 67 0.79 -2.15 -13.83
N GLY A 68 1.23 -2.70 -12.70
CA GLY A 68 2.65 -2.70 -12.39
C GLY A 68 2.96 -3.38 -11.07
N TYR A 69 4.18 -3.14 -10.60
CA TYR A 69 4.68 -3.69 -9.34
C TYR A 69 5.15 -2.58 -8.43
N LEU A 70 4.96 -2.80 -7.14
CA LEU A 70 5.44 -1.92 -6.08
C LEU A 70 6.37 -2.70 -5.17
N SER A 71 7.33 -2.01 -4.60
CA SER A 71 8.14 -2.55 -3.51
C SER A 71 7.57 -2.04 -2.19
N ALA A 72 7.57 -2.92 -1.20
CA ALA A 72 7.13 -2.60 0.14
C ALA A 72 8.04 -3.28 1.15
N TRP A 73 8.06 -2.78 2.38
CA TRP A 73 8.87 -3.38 3.44
C TRP A 73 8.19 -3.15 4.78
N GLU A 74 8.55 -3.98 5.75
CA GLU A 74 7.97 -3.92 7.08
C GLU A 74 9.05 -3.69 8.13
N THR A 75 8.68 -3.03 9.20
CA THR A 75 9.57 -2.80 10.35
C THR A 75 9.05 -3.46 11.63
N ARG A 76 8.00 -4.29 11.51
CA ARG A 76 7.43 -4.98 12.66
C ARG A 76 8.33 -6.12 13.13
N THR A 77 9.05 -6.76 12.22
CA THR A 77 9.98 -7.84 12.54
C THR A 77 11.42 -7.34 12.46
N GLU A 78 12.33 -8.02 13.12
CA GLU A 78 13.76 -7.69 13.05
C GLU A 78 14.34 -7.94 11.66
N ALA A 79 13.71 -8.81 10.89
CA ALA A 79 14.17 -9.14 9.56
C ALA A 79 13.98 -7.99 8.56
N THR A 80 13.07 -7.08 8.83
CA THR A 80 12.74 -5.96 7.93
C THR A 80 12.51 -6.49 6.51
N LYS A 81 11.54 -7.40 6.40
CA LYS A 81 11.32 -8.14 5.17
C LYS A 81 10.79 -7.25 4.05
N ILE A 82 11.25 -7.51 2.83
CA ILE A 82 10.84 -6.78 1.63
C ILE A 82 9.84 -7.63 0.86
N TYR A 83 8.80 -6.96 0.35
CA TYR A 83 7.73 -7.61 -0.41
C TYR A 83 7.59 -6.94 -1.77
N THR A 84 7.17 -7.72 -2.75
CA THR A 84 6.75 -7.21 -4.05
C THR A 84 5.24 -7.29 -4.13
N ILE A 85 4.62 -6.22 -4.59
CA ILE A 85 3.17 -6.11 -4.70
C ILE A 85 2.81 -5.84 -6.16
N TRP A 86 1.95 -6.66 -6.71
CA TRP A 86 1.37 -6.41 -8.03
C TRP A 86 0.10 -5.60 -7.86
N TYR A 87 -0.14 -4.65 -8.76
CA TYR A 87 -1.36 -3.87 -8.75
C TYR A 87 -1.93 -3.69 -10.15
N ARG A 88 -3.22 -3.46 -10.21
CA ARG A 88 -3.89 -3.04 -11.44
C ARG A 88 -5.00 -2.04 -11.10
N ILE A 89 -5.08 -0.97 -11.89
CA ILE A 89 -6.07 0.10 -11.71
C ILE A 89 -7.19 -0.08 -12.72
N TYR A 90 -8.41 -0.09 -12.21
CA TYR A 90 -9.63 -0.08 -13.01
C TYR A 90 -10.30 1.29 -12.84
N ASN A 91 -11.43 1.51 -13.52
CA ASN A 91 -12.07 2.83 -13.50
C ASN A 91 -12.47 3.29 -12.09
N ASP A 92 -13.03 2.38 -11.29
CA ASP A 92 -13.59 2.72 -9.98
C ASP A 92 -13.06 1.86 -8.85
N PHE A 93 -12.05 1.03 -9.11
CA PHE A 93 -11.42 0.23 -8.06
C PHE A 93 -9.98 -0.11 -8.42
N VAL A 94 -9.23 -0.54 -7.41
CA VAL A 94 -7.88 -1.07 -7.59
C VAL A 94 -7.81 -2.49 -7.07
N LEU A 95 -6.97 -3.29 -7.70
CA LEU A 95 -6.71 -4.67 -7.29
C LEU A 95 -5.22 -4.78 -6.97
N VAL A 96 -4.90 -5.35 -5.82
CA VAL A 96 -3.51 -5.60 -5.44
C VAL A 96 -3.36 -7.00 -4.87
N CYS A 97 -2.17 -7.56 -5.01
CA CYS A 97 -1.83 -8.80 -4.32
C CYS A 97 -0.33 -8.88 -4.08
N THR A 98 0.04 -9.58 -3.02
CA THR A 98 1.45 -9.86 -2.77
C THR A 98 1.94 -10.90 -3.76
N VAL A 99 3.16 -10.71 -4.26
CA VAL A 99 3.80 -11.66 -5.17
C VAL A 99 4.58 -12.65 -4.32
N PRO A 100 4.27 -13.97 -4.42
CA PRO A 100 5.01 -14.95 -3.63
C PRO A 100 6.49 -14.95 -4.00
N LEU A 101 7.32 -15.11 -2.97
CA LEU A 101 8.75 -15.35 -3.19
C LEU A 101 8.94 -16.77 -3.72
N GLN A 102 9.77 -16.90 -4.72
CA GLN A 102 10.13 -18.18 -5.28
C GLN A 102 11.49 -18.66 -4.78
#